data_dd33b1185f2fb787eaadb180c302e653
#
_entry.id   dd33b1185f2fb787eaadb180c302e653
#
_cell.length_a   1.000
_cell.length_b   1.000
_cell.length_c   1.000
_cell.angle_alpha   90.00
_cell.angle_beta   90.00
_cell.angle_gamma   90.00
#
_symmetry.space_group_name_H-M   'P 1'
#
loop_
_entity.id
_entity.type
_entity.pdbx_description
1 polymer ?
#
loop_
_entity_poly.entity_id
_entity_poly.type
_entity_poly.pdbx_seq_one_letter_code
_entity_poly.pdbx_strand_id
1 'polypeptide(L)'
;MRNTASGTPDQPATVLYLPESDRRYILERYRFYLQEARKRIFPPFADVDSAMQDYSDEWSRRAGERFNPDADDEGDLAYQAWEKSLTYGLLLDEMANNVRLAVIAGLHHRWEKDLRDWMVRE
;
A
#
# COMPACT_ATOMS: atom_id res chain seq x y z
N MET A 1 47.83 9.07 14.46
CA MET A 1 47.49 8.60 14.40
C MET A 1 46.67 8.30 14.12
N ARG A 2 46.59 8.08 14.04
CA ARG A 2 45.93 7.67 13.77
C ARG A 2 45.19 7.32 13.58
N ASN A 3 45.10 7.19 13.73
CA ASN A 3 44.46 6.60 13.54
C ASN A 3 43.84 6.13 13.42
N THR A 4 43.89 6.24 13.58
CA THR A 4 43.46 5.57 13.58
C THR A 4 42.91 5.04 13.34
N ALA A 5 43.04 5.13 13.48
CA ALA A 5 42.71 4.50 13.41
C ALA A 5 42.31 3.82 13.27
N SER A 6 42.34 3.97 13.48
CA SER A 6 42.28 3.29 13.69
C SER A 6 41.79 2.09 13.61
N GLY A 7 41.75 1.57 14.17
CA GLY A 7 41.29 0.23 14.29
C GLY A 7 40.24 -0.17 13.32
N THR A 8 39.71 0.70 12.79
CA THR A 8 38.73 0.57 11.80
C THR A 8 39.11 -0.32 10.69
N PRO A 9 40.31 -0.53 10.38
CA PRO A 9 40.71 -1.37 9.27
C PRO A 9 40.07 -2.72 9.28
N ASP A 10 39.66 -3.15 10.40
CA ASP A 10 39.06 -4.48 10.48
C ASP A 10 37.65 -4.52 9.98
N GLN A 11 37.06 -3.39 9.79
CA GLN A 11 35.68 -3.32 9.40
C GLN A 11 35.37 -3.93 8.03
N PRO A 12 36.27 -3.95 7.06
CA PRO A 12 35.94 -4.49 5.73
C PRO A 12 35.34 -5.88 5.76
N ALA A 13 35.69 -6.64 6.76
CA ALA A 13 35.18 -8.00 6.87
C ALA A 13 33.66 -8.04 7.05
N THR A 14 33.08 -6.95 7.54
CA THR A 14 31.66 -6.92 7.84
C THR A 14 30.87 -6.04 6.87
N VAL A 15 31.54 -5.45 5.90
CA VAL A 15 30.88 -4.56 4.95
C VAL A 15 30.57 -5.32 3.66
N LEU A 16 29.32 -5.32 3.28
CA LEU A 16 28.88 -5.90 2.02
C LEU A 16 29.08 -4.86 0.92
N TYR A 17 29.78 -5.26 -0.11
CA TYR A 17 30.03 -4.39 -1.25
C TYR A 17 29.29 -4.90 -2.48
N LEU A 18 28.45 -4.04 -3.06
CA LEU A 18 27.76 -4.32 -4.31
C LEU A 18 28.40 -3.50 -5.42
N PRO A 19 28.78 -4.14 -6.53
CA PRO A 19 29.28 -3.41 -7.69
C PRO A 19 28.27 -2.38 -8.15
N GLU A 20 28.76 -1.29 -8.74
CA GLU A 20 27.93 -0.19 -9.20
C GLU A 20 26.82 -0.64 -10.14
N SER A 21 27.13 -1.53 -11.08
CA SER A 21 26.16 -2.02 -12.04
C SER A 21 25.03 -2.79 -11.37
N ASP A 22 25.37 -3.64 -10.40
CA ASP A 22 24.37 -4.42 -9.68
C ASP A 22 23.48 -3.53 -8.83
N ARG A 23 24.08 -2.55 -8.16
CA ARG A 23 23.34 -1.61 -7.32
C ARG A 23 22.38 -0.79 -8.16
N ARG A 24 22.81 -0.31 -9.31
CA ARG A 24 21.99 0.45 -10.23
C ARG A 24 20.79 -0.37 -10.71
N TYR A 25 21.03 -1.62 -11.08
CA TYR A 25 19.99 -2.52 -11.55
C TYR A 25 18.92 -2.75 -10.48
N ILE A 26 19.35 -2.99 -9.24
CA ILE A 26 18.43 -3.20 -8.12
C ILE A 26 17.58 -1.95 -7.87
N LEU A 27 18.22 -0.78 -7.85
CA LEU A 27 17.50 0.47 -7.62
C LEU A 27 16.50 0.78 -8.72
N GLU A 28 16.86 0.51 -9.97
CA GLU A 28 15.97 0.74 -11.10
C GLU A 28 14.73 -0.16 -11.00
N ARG A 29 14.90 -1.40 -10.59
CA ARG A 29 13.79 -2.32 -10.40
C ARG A 29 12.86 -1.86 -9.30
N TYR A 30 13.41 -1.41 -8.18
CA TYR A 30 12.60 -0.93 -7.06
C TYR A 30 11.84 0.33 -7.44
N ARG A 31 12.48 1.24 -8.16
CA ARG A 31 11.81 2.43 -8.67
C ARG A 31 10.67 2.06 -9.62
N PHE A 32 10.90 1.10 -10.48
CA PHE A 32 9.87 0.60 -11.39
C PHE A 32 8.67 0.08 -10.61
N TYR A 33 8.90 -0.80 -9.63
CA TYR A 33 7.80 -1.36 -8.84
C TYR A 33 7.02 -0.28 -8.10
N LEU A 34 7.72 0.68 -7.51
CA LEU A 34 7.05 1.78 -6.80
C LEU A 34 6.24 2.67 -7.75
N GLN A 35 6.79 2.99 -8.90
CA GLN A 35 6.11 3.82 -9.88
C GLN A 35 4.86 3.12 -10.40
N GLU A 36 4.97 1.84 -10.70
CA GLU A 36 3.83 1.07 -11.20
C GLU A 36 2.77 0.88 -10.11
N ALA A 37 3.18 0.70 -8.87
CA ALA A 37 2.23 0.61 -7.76
C ALA A 37 1.46 1.92 -7.60
N ARG A 38 2.14 3.06 -7.67
CA ARG A 38 1.50 4.38 -7.58
C ARG A 38 0.57 4.65 -8.75
N LYS A 39 0.85 4.06 -9.90
CA LYS A 39 0.07 4.26 -11.11
C LYS A 39 -1.10 3.28 -11.22
N ARG A 40 -0.90 2.04 -10.83
CA ARG A 40 -1.82 0.95 -11.11
C ARG A 40 -2.51 0.33 -9.91
N ILE A 41 -1.96 0.52 -8.71
CA ILE A 41 -2.48 -0.15 -7.52
C ILE A 41 -3.12 0.85 -6.55
N PHE A 42 -2.45 1.95 -6.27
CA PHE A 42 -2.92 2.90 -5.26
C PHE A 42 -4.06 3.83 -5.68
N PRO A 43 -4.19 4.25 -6.96
CA PRO A 43 -5.22 5.21 -7.32
C PRO A 43 -6.65 4.83 -6.96
N PRO A 44 -7.06 3.54 -7.07
CA PRO A 44 -8.43 3.18 -6.68
C PRO A 44 -8.74 3.46 -5.21
N PHE A 45 -7.73 3.63 -4.37
CA PHE A 45 -7.90 3.91 -2.94
C PHE A 45 -7.62 5.37 -2.60
N ALA A 46 -7.38 6.22 -3.60
CA ALA A 46 -6.91 7.58 -3.35
C ALA A 46 -8.00 8.50 -2.81
N ASP A 47 -9.24 8.29 -3.20
CA ASP A 47 -10.36 9.15 -2.82
C ASP A 47 -11.46 8.33 -2.13
N VAL A 48 -11.26 8.10 -0.84
CA VAL A 48 -12.19 7.33 -0.02
C VAL A 48 -13.51 8.06 0.13
N ASP A 49 -13.47 9.38 0.23
CA ASP A 49 -14.69 10.17 0.40
C ASP A 49 -15.61 10.04 -0.80
N SER A 50 -15.05 10.09 -2.01
CA SER A 50 -15.82 9.90 -3.24
C SER A 50 -16.41 8.49 -3.31
N ALA A 51 -15.61 7.49 -2.92
CA ALA A 51 -16.09 6.10 -2.91
C ALA A 51 -17.21 5.90 -1.90
N MET A 52 -17.12 6.55 -0.74
CA MET A 52 -18.18 6.50 0.27
C MET A 52 -19.46 7.13 -0.25
N GLN A 53 -19.35 8.27 -0.93
CA GLN A 53 -20.51 8.94 -1.49
C GLN A 53 -21.19 8.08 -2.55
N ASP A 54 -20.39 7.49 -3.44
CA ASP A 54 -20.93 6.60 -4.47
C ASP A 54 -21.63 5.40 -3.85
N TYR A 55 -21.07 4.84 -2.80
CA TYR A 55 -21.68 3.72 -2.08
C TYR A 55 -22.98 4.13 -1.44
N SER A 56 -23.01 5.28 -0.80
CA SER A 56 -24.23 5.82 -0.16
C SER A 56 -25.32 6.05 -1.19
N ASP A 57 -24.98 6.63 -2.32
CA ASP A 57 -25.94 6.89 -3.40
C ASP A 57 -26.52 5.60 -3.95
N GLU A 58 -25.70 4.60 -4.19
CA GLU A 58 -26.14 3.30 -4.71
C GLU A 58 -27.02 2.57 -3.68
N TRP A 59 -26.62 2.62 -2.41
CA TRP A 59 -27.41 2.00 -1.35
C TRP A 59 -28.79 2.67 -1.25
N SER A 60 -28.81 4.00 -1.30
CA SER A 60 -30.06 4.76 -1.23
C SER A 60 -30.97 4.46 -2.43
N ARG A 61 -30.36 4.32 -3.62
CA ARG A 61 -31.11 3.98 -4.82
C ARG A 61 -31.77 2.61 -4.68
N ARG A 62 -31.05 1.63 -4.19
CA ARG A 62 -31.57 0.27 -3.99
C ARG A 62 -32.65 0.25 -2.92
N ALA A 63 -32.44 0.97 -1.83
CA ALA A 63 -33.40 1.05 -0.74
C ALA A 63 -34.67 1.75 -1.22
N GLY A 64 -34.53 2.78 -2.07
CA GLY A 64 -35.65 3.51 -2.63
C GLY A 64 -36.56 2.63 -3.49
N GLU A 65 -35.97 1.65 -4.19
CA GLU A 65 -36.74 0.72 -5.00
C GLU A 65 -37.68 -0.15 -4.18
N ARG A 66 -37.36 -0.35 -2.91
CA ARG A 66 -38.12 -1.19 -1.98
C ARG A 66 -38.83 -0.37 -0.91
N PHE A 67 -38.80 0.95 -1.06
CA PHE A 67 -39.39 1.86 -0.07
C PHE A 67 -40.90 1.71 -0.06
N ASN A 68 -41.45 1.54 1.16
CA ASN A 68 -42.90 1.53 1.40
C ASN A 68 -43.26 2.73 2.25
N PRO A 69 -43.95 3.76 1.70
CA PRO A 69 -44.27 4.97 2.46
C PRO A 69 -45.12 4.70 3.70
N ASP A 70 -45.85 3.60 3.72
CA ASP A 70 -46.72 3.28 4.87
C ASP A 70 -45.97 2.65 6.02
N ALA A 71 -44.81 2.00 5.74
CA ALA A 71 -44.05 1.27 6.74
C ALA A 71 -42.66 1.84 6.97
N ASP A 72 -42.10 2.53 5.99
CA ASP A 72 -40.72 2.99 6.04
C ASP A 72 -40.66 4.50 6.23
N ASP A 73 -39.56 4.94 6.89
CA ASP A 73 -39.29 6.35 7.15
C ASP A 73 -38.07 6.78 6.34
N GLU A 74 -38.21 7.86 5.57
CA GLU A 74 -37.12 8.39 4.74
C GLU A 74 -35.92 8.82 5.59
N GLY A 75 -36.15 9.34 6.79
CA GLY A 75 -35.09 9.74 7.70
C GLY A 75 -34.26 8.55 8.15
N ASP A 76 -34.91 7.42 8.41
CA ASP A 76 -34.22 6.18 8.78
C ASP A 76 -33.39 5.66 7.64
N LEU A 77 -33.91 5.72 6.41
CA LEU A 77 -33.16 5.28 5.24
C LEU A 77 -31.91 6.14 5.02
N ALA A 78 -32.05 7.44 5.18
CA ALA A 78 -30.92 8.36 5.04
C ALA A 78 -29.86 8.08 6.09
N TYR A 79 -30.27 7.82 7.34
CA TYR A 79 -29.35 7.48 8.41
C TYR A 79 -28.63 6.17 8.12
N GLN A 80 -29.37 5.17 7.65
CA GLN A 80 -28.78 3.88 7.32
C GLN A 80 -27.78 3.99 6.17
N ALA A 81 -28.10 4.81 5.16
CA ALA A 81 -27.18 5.04 4.04
C ALA A 81 -25.87 5.65 4.54
N TRP A 82 -25.98 6.65 5.44
CA TRP A 82 -24.82 7.29 6.03
C TRP A 82 -23.99 6.30 6.83
N GLU A 83 -24.64 5.52 7.69
CA GLU A 83 -23.98 4.53 8.54
C GLU A 83 -23.27 3.46 7.72
N LYS A 84 -23.94 2.97 6.68
CA LYS A 84 -23.35 1.98 5.78
C LYS A 84 -22.15 2.54 5.03
N SER A 85 -22.20 3.80 4.62
CA SER A 85 -21.09 4.44 3.93
C SER A 85 -19.88 4.61 4.84
N LEU A 86 -20.10 4.91 6.14
CA LEU A 86 -19.00 4.99 7.10
C LEU A 86 -18.29 3.64 7.23
N THR A 87 -19.06 2.56 7.37
CA THR A 87 -18.51 1.21 7.46
C THR A 87 -17.70 0.88 6.20
N TYR A 88 -18.28 1.20 5.03
CA TYR A 88 -17.60 0.98 3.76
C TYR A 88 -16.27 1.74 3.71
N GLY A 89 -16.27 3.01 4.13
CA GLY A 89 -15.06 3.83 4.14
C GLY A 89 -13.98 3.29 5.06
N LEU A 90 -14.36 2.83 6.26
CA LEU A 90 -13.41 2.24 7.19
C LEU A 90 -12.78 0.96 6.62
N LEU A 91 -13.59 0.11 6.00
CA LEU A 91 -13.08 -1.12 5.38
C LEU A 91 -12.20 -0.82 4.18
N LEU A 92 -12.54 0.20 3.40
CA LEU A 92 -11.74 0.59 2.26
C LEU A 92 -10.38 1.14 2.71
N ASP A 93 -10.36 1.94 3.78
CA ASP A 93 -9.10 2.44 4.36
C ASP A 93 -8.24 1.29 4.87
N GLU A 94 -8.85 0.34 5.54
CA GLU A 94 -8.13 -0.84 6.03
C GLU A 94 -7.52 -1.62 4.87
N MET A 95 -8.30 -1.83 3.81
CA MET A 95 -7.81 -2.51 2.62
C MET A 95 -6.67 -1.74 1.96
N ALA A 96 -6.80 -0.41 1.87
CA ALA A 96 -5.75 0.44 1.31
C ALA A 96 -4.44 0.29 2.08
N ASN A 97 -4.52 0.28 3.42
CA ASN A 97 -3.34 0.08 4.25
C ASN A 97 -2.73 -1.30 4.04
N ASN A 98 -3.57 -2.33 3.95
CA ASN A 98 -3.09 -3.70 3.70
C ASN A 98 -2.42 -3.81 2.34
N VAL A 99 -2.94 -3.14 1.33
CA VAL A 99 -2.34 -3.13 -0.02
C VAL A 99 -0.97 -2.45 0.03
N ARG A 100 -0.86 -1.32 0.73
CA ARG A 100 0.44 -0.64 0.88
C ARG A 100 1.46 -1.52 1.58
N LEU A 101 1.03 -2.19 2.66
CA LEU A 101 1.91 -3.10 3.39
C LEU A 101 2.32 -4.28 2.52
N ALA A 102 1.42 -4.80 1.68
CA ALA A 102 1.74 -5.89 0.78
C ALA A 102 2.80 -5.48 -0.25
N VAL A 103 2.70 -4.25 -0.77
CA VAL A 103 3.70 -3.73 -1.71
C VAL A 103 5.05 -3.61 -1.01
N ILE A 104 5.08 -3.07 0.20
CA ILE A 104 6.32 -2.91 0.98
C ILE A 104 6.92 -4.28 1.28
N ALA A 105 6.10 -5.24 1.71
CA ALA A 105 6.56 -6.59 2.01
C ALA A 105 7.12 -7.27 0.76
N GLY A 106 6.48 -7.05 -0.38
CA GLY A 106 6.96 -7.59 -1.65
C GLY A 106 8.32 -7.02 -2.05
N LEU A 107 8.51 -5.72 -1.84
CA LEU A 107 9.79 -5.06 -2.10
C LEU A 107 10.87 -5.60 -1.17
N HIS A 108 10.54 -5.77 0.11
CA HIS A 108 11.48 -6.30 1.10
C HIS A 108 11.88 -7.74 0.74
N HIS A 109 10.91 -8.56 0.38
CA HIS A 109 11.18 -9.93 -0.04
C HIS A 109 12.08 -9.97 -1.27
N ARG A 110 11.86 -9.09 -2.22
CA ARG A 110 12.70 -8.99 -3.42
C ARG A 110 14.11 -8.57 -3.07
N TRP A 111 14.24 -7.62 -2.15
CA TRP A 111 15.55 -7.18 -1.69
C TRP A 111 16.31 -8.33 -1.04
N GLU A 112 15.65 -9.10 -0.18
CA GLU A 112 16.27 -10.27 0.45
C GLU A 112 16.72 -11.28 -0.58
N LYS A 113 15.91 -11.50 -1.60
CA LYS A 113 16.26 -12.44 -2.68
C LYS A 113 17.46 -11.95 -3.47
N ASP A 114 17.48 -10.67 -3.82
CA ASP A 114 18.59 -10.08 -4.56
C ASP A 114 19.89 -10.19 -3.77
N LEU A 115 19.83 -9.89 -2.47
CA LEU A 115 20.99 -9.99 -1.60
C LEU A 115 21.48 -11.43 -1.51
N ARG A 116 20.58 -12.37 -1.34
CA ARG A 116 20.93 -13.79 -1.26
C ARG A 116 21.57 -14.27 -2.55
N ASP A 117 21.00 -13.91 -3.69
CA ASP A 117 21.52 -14.28 -4.99
C ASP A 117 22.93 -13.71 -5.19
N TRP A 118 23.12 -12.46 -4.75
CA TRP A 118 24.43 -11.84 -4.84
C TRP A 118 25.45 -12.56 -3.95
N MET A 119 25.06 -12.92 -2.73
CA MET A 119 25.95 -13.62 -1.82
C MET A 119 26.35 -14.99 -2.35
N VAL A 120 25.46 -15.67 -3.03
CA VAL A 120 25.76 -16.99 -3.61
C VAL A 120 26.76 -16.86 -4.75
N ARG A 121 26.69 -15.77 -5.51
CA ARG A 121 27.63 -15.56 -6.60
C ARG A 121 29.06 -15.27 -6.13
N GLU A 122 29.17 -14.79 -4.90
CA GLU A 122 30.49 -14.57 -4.31
C GLU A 122 31.11 -15.87 -3.83
#